data_fc6ed950dc615ae1497d89fe49b2252a
#
_entry.id   fc6ed950dc615ae1497d89fe49b2252a
#
_cell.length_a   1.000
_cell.length_b   1.000
_cell.length_c   1.000
_cell.angle_alpha   90.00
_cell.angle_beta   90.00
_cell.angle_gamma   90.00
#
_symmetry.space_group_name_H-M   'P 1'
#
loop_
_entity.id
_entity.type
_entity.pdbx_description
1 polymer ?
#
loop_
_entity_poly.entity_id
_entity_poly.type
_entity_poly.pdbx_seq_one_letter_code
_entity_poly.pdbx_strand_id
1 'polypeptide(L)'
;QKLTGNYDEEISAEDTYQKLIDTIFDEMHSYYKEHTSGQNFQYVDTPLVEAIRYGYILEIQEPTVIANPGVLVGLNSLLDRCNSVYLPNGETIHRHPDTTIVITTNNDYAGCKQMNQSVISRMNLVIDLDEPDEDTQVERAMAVTGCKDAKTVRLMTRIVKSMAVYCRENLITDGCCGMRELISWVQSYMVCGAIRE
;
A
#
# COMPACT_ATOMS: atom_id res chain seq x y z
N GLN A 1 -55.44 71.06 -12.39
CA GLN A 1 -54.28 70.27 -12.80
C GLN A 1 -54.05 69.21 -11.70
N LYS A 2 -54.27 67.94 -12.08
CA LYS A 2 -54.01 66.77 -11.24
C LYS A 2 -52.53 66.46 -11.32
N LEU A 3 -51.83 66.53 -10.20
CA LEU A 3 -50.53 65.99 -10.03
C LEU A 3 -50.70 64.50 -9.68
N THR A 4 -50.39 63.64 -10.63
CA THR A 4 -50.23 62.23 -10.36
C THR A 4 -48.83 62.01 -9.82
N GLY A 5 -48.71 61.77 -8.51
CA GLY A 5 -47.48 61.34 -7.89
C GLY A 5 -47.24 59.87 -8.22
N ASN A 6 -46.10 59.60 -8.78
CA ASN A 6 -45.55 58.25 -8.86
C ASN A 6 -45.21 57.85 -7.42
N TYR A 7 -45.86 56.82 -6.89
CA TYR A 7 -45.38 56.12 -5.70
C TYR A 7 -44.21 55.28 -6.16
N ASP A 8 -43.03 55.68 -5.72
CA ASP A 8 -41.87 54.80 -5.76
C ASP A 8 -42.21 53.57 -4.89
N GLU A 9 -42.11 52.38 -5.49
CA GLU A 9 -42.23 51.13 -4.75
C GLU A 9 -41.19 51.16 -3.62
N GLU A 10 -41.64 51.19 -2.36
CA GLU A 10 -40.79 50.95 -1.20
C GLU A 10 -40.24 49.53 -1.31
N ILE A 11 -39.02 49.42 -1.82
CA ILE A 11 -38.28 48.14 -1.79
C ILE A 11 -38.13 47.75 -0.31
N SER A 12 -38.77 46.69 0.10
CA SER A 12 -38.71 46.20 1.48
C SER A 12 -37.25 46.01 1.87
N ALA A 13 -36.90 46.32 3.13
CA ALA A 13 -35.54 46.07 3.64
C ALA A 13 -35.14 44.61 3.47
N GLU A 14 -36.10 43.71 3.52
CA GLU A 14 -35.93 42.29 3.35
C GLU A 14 -35.53 41.92 1.91
N ASP A 15 -36.14 42.55 0.88
CA ASP A 15 -35.75 42.37 -0.55
C ASP A 15 -34.34 42.91 -0.83
N THR A 16 -33.95 43.99 -0.10
CA THR A 16 -32.61 44.57 -0.21
C THR A 16 -31.55 43.62 0.40
N TYR A 17 -31.85 43.02 1.55
CA TYR A 17 -30.96 42.01 2.17
C TYR A 17 -30.85 40.75 1.32
N GLN A 18 -31.95 40.28 0.74
CA GLN A 18 -31.92 39.10 -0.12
C GLN A 18 -31.08 39.34 -1.38
N LYS A 19 -31.25 40.50 -2.03
CA LYS A 19 -30.40 40.86 -3.17
C LYS A 19 -28.93 40.99 -2.83
N LEU A 20 -28.60 41.51 -1.63
CA LEU A 20 -27.22 41.59 -1.17
C LEU A 20 -26.62 40.19 -0.94
N ILE A 21 -27.37 39.29 -0.31
CA ILE A 21 -26.97 37.90 -0.09
C ILE A 21 -26.74 37.20 -1.43
N ASP A 22 -27.66 37.30 -2.37
CA ASP A 22 -27.55 36.68 -3.69
C ASP A 22 -26.33 37.23 -4.46
N THR A 23 -26.07 38.52 -4.39
CA THR A 23 -24.88 39.14 -4.99
C THR A 23 -23.57 38.59 -4.38
N ILE A 24 -23.51 38.48 -3.05
CA ILE A 24 -22.34 37.92 -2.35
C ILE A 24 -22.13 36.45 -2.73
N PHE A 25 -23.19 35.67 -2.83
CA PHE A 25 -23.10 34.27 -3.26
C PHE A 25 -22.61 34.14 -4.72
N ASP A 26 -23.11 34.98 -5.63
CA ASP A 26 -22.69 34.99 -7.02
C ASP A 26 -21.23 35.43 -7.16
N GLU A 27 -20.79 36.46 -6.44
CA GLU A 27 -19.40 36.90 -6.42
C GLU A 27 -18.47 35.84 -5.81
N MET A 28 -18.86 35.20 -4.72
CA MET A 28 -18.11 34.09 -4.13
C MET A 28 -18.03 32.90 -5.10
N HIS A 29 -19.14 32.55 -5.75
CA HIS A 29 -19.18 31.45 -6.71
C HIS A 29 -18.31 31.74 -7.94
N SER A 30 -18.34 32.97 -8.44
CA SER A 30 -17.47 33.44 -9.53
C SER A 30 -16.00 33.39 -9.13
N TYR A 31 -15.67 33.90 -7.93
CA TYR A 31 -14.31 33.88 -7.38
C TYR A 31 -13.79 32.45 -7.23
N TYR A 32 -14.57 31.52 -6.68
CA TYR A 32 -14.21 30.13 -6.59
C TYR A 32 -14.02 29.49 -7.97
N LYS A 33 -14.88 29.82 -8.93
CA LYS A 33 -14.79 29.29 -10.30
C LYS A 33 -13.56 29.80 -11.04
N GLU A 34 -13.14 31.03 -10.83
CA GLU A 34 -11.94 31.60 -11.44
C GLU A 34 -10.65 31.16 -10.76
N HIS A 35 -10.67 30.95 -9.44
CA HIS A 35 -9.45 30.61 -8.68
C HIS A 35 -9.27 29.10 -8.45
N THR A 36 -10.29 28.28 -8.69
CA THR A 36 -10.19 26.80 -8.74
C THR A 36 -9.99 26.27 -10.16
N SER A 37 -9.77 27.15 -11.11
CA SER A 37 -9.51 26.76 -12.49
C SER A 37 -8.14 26.07 -12.60
N GLY A 38 -8.13 24.76 -12.70
CA GLY A 38 -6.98 24.04 -13.23
C GLY A 38 -6.66 22.67 -12.69
N GLN A 39 -7.22 22.23 -11.57
CA GLN A 39 -7.06 20.84 -11.16
C GLN A 39 -8.42 20.13 -11.16
N ASN A 40 -8.81 19.62 -12.32
CA ASN A 40 -9.87 18.64 -12.38
C ASN A 40 -9.34 17.34 -11.77
N PHE A 41 -9.62 17.11 -10.49
CA PHE A 41 -9.35 15.82 -9.86
C PHE A 41 -10.36 14.81 -10.40
N GLN A 42 -9.89 13.90 -11.22
CA GLN A 42 -10.68 12.75 -11.63
C GLN A 42 -10.37 11.60 -10.68
N TYR A 43 -11.41 11.02 -10.08
CA TYR A 43 -11.26 9.79 -9.33
C TYR A 43 -10.96 8.65 -10.32
N VAL A 44 -9.90 7.91 -10.05
CA VAL A 44 -9.52 6.71 -10.81
C VAL A 44 -9.43 5.56 -9.81
N ASP A 45 -10.05 4.44 -10.13
CA ASP A 45 -9.94 3.24 -9.32
C ASP A 45 -8.47 2.80 -9.22
N THR A 46 -8.04 2.52 -8.01
CA THR A 46 -6.71 1.94 -7.78
C THR A 46 -6.76 0.42 -8.03
N PRO A 47 -5.62 -0.25 -8.25
CA PRO A 47 -5.58 -1.71 -8.39
C PRO A 47 -6.26 -2.46 -7.22
N LEU A 48 -6.21 -1.89 -6.01
CA LEU A 48 -6.93 -2.41 -4.85
C LEU A 48 -8.45 -2.36 -5.07
N VAL A 49 -8.95 -1.22 -5.51
CA VAL A 49 -10.39 -1.03 -5.77
C VAL A 49 -10.86 -1.95 -6.89
N GLU A 50 -10.09 -2.07 -7.98
CA GLU A 50 -10.40 -2.97 -9.09
C GLU A 50 -10.43 -4.44 -8.63
N ALA A 51 -9.44 -4.88 -7.84
CA ALA A 51 -9.39 -6.25 -7.34
C ALA A 51 -10.61 -6.58 -6.48
N ILE A 52 -11.05 -5.64 -5.64
CA ILE A 52 -12.23 -5.79 -4.79
C ILE A 52 -13.50 -5.84 -5.63
N ARG A 53 -13.63 -4.97 -6.63
CA ARG A 53 -14.82 -4.83 -7.48
C ARG A 53 -15.03 -6.01 -8.42
N TYR A 54 -13.94 -6.53 -8.99
CA TYR A 54 -13.98 -7.53 -10.06
C TYR A 54 -13.57 -8.95 -9.65
N GLY A 55 -13.23 -9.17 -8.40
CA GLY A 55 -12.94 -10.52 -7.91
C GLY A 55 -11.51 -11.01 -8.23
N TYR A 56 -10.53 -10.09 -8.26
CA TYR A 56 -9.14 -10.45 -8.53
C TYR A 56 -8.39 -10.86 -7.27
N ILE A 57 -7.21 -11.44 -7.46
CA ILE A 57 -6.25 -11.66 -6.37
C ILE A 57 -5.59 -10.32 -6.07
N LEU A 58 -5.71 -9.86 -4.82
CA LEU A 58 -5.06 -8.66 -4.31
C LEU A 58 -3.88 -9.09 -3.44
N GLU A 59 -2.66 -8.75 -3.86
CA GLU A 59 -1.47 -8.92 -3.04
C GLU A 59 -1.08 -7.57 -2.41
N ILE A 60 -0.91 -7.57 -1.08
CA ILE A 60 -0.41 -6.43 -0.31
C ILE A 60 0.96 -6.82 0.25
N GLN A 61 2.02 -6.25 -0.32
CA GLN A 61 3.39 -6.58 0.05
C GLN A 61 3.91 -5.61 1.12
N GLU A 62 4.61 -6.17 2.11
CA GLU A 62 5.34 -5.44 3.17
C GLU A 62 4.54 -4.32 3.86
N PRO A 63 3.28 -4.54 4.27
CA PRO A 63 2.50 -3.48 4.91
C PRO A 63 3.06 -3.04 6.26
N THR A 64 3.96 -3.81 6.86
CA THR A 64 4.62 -3.52 8.13
C THR A 64 5.62 -2.36 8.05
N VAL A 65 6.08 -1.98 6.84
CA VAL A 65 6.97 -0.81 6.62
C VAL A 65 6.20 0.51 6.48
N ILE A 66 4.87 0.47 6.41
CA ILE A 66 4.05 1.67 6.30
C ILE A 66 4.23 2.52 7.56
N ALA A 67 4.58 3.80 7.38
CA ALA A 67 4.85 4.74 8.48
C ALA A 67 3.66 4.87 9.46
N ASN A 68 2.44 4.82 8.93
CA ASN A 68 1.22 4.85 9.73
C ASN A 68 0.46 3.52 9.62
N PRO A 69 0.59 2.61 10.59
CA PRO A 69 -0.14 1.33 10.59
C PRO A 69 -1.66 1.47 10.61
N GLY A 70 -2.18 2.65 11.00
CA GLY A 70 -3.61 2.96 10.99
C GLY A 70 -4.24 2.91 9.59
N VAL A 71 -3.45 3.05 8.53
CA VAL A 71 -3.95 2.91 7.14
C VAL A 71 -4.55 1.52 6.91
N LEU A 72 -3.94 0.48 7.48
CA LEU A 72 -4.43 -0.90 7.35
C LEU A 72 -5.75 -1.13 8.12
N VAL A 73 -6.02 -0.32 9.14
CA VAL A 73 -7.30 -0.40 9.88
C VAL A 73 -8.47 -0.02 8.98
N GLY A 74 -8.25 0.81 7.96
CA GLY A 74 -9.25 1.12 6.94
C GLY A 74 -9.71 -0.11 6.13
N LEU A 75 -8.92 -1.18 6.11
CA LEU A 75 -9.27 -2.44 5.46
C LEU A 75 -10.11 -3.38 6.36
N ASN A 76 -10.27 -3.07 7.64
CA ASN A 76 -10.96 -3.95 8.57
C ASN A 76 -12.40 -4.27 8.11
N SER A 77 -13.14 -3.28 7.63
CA SER A 77 -14.51 -3.48 7.14
C SER A 77 -14.55 -4.37 5.90
N LEU A 78 -13.50 -4.32 5.06
CA LEU A 78 -13.35 -5.15 3.89
C LEU A 78 -13.00 -6.60 4.24
N LEU A 79 -12.23 -6.81 5.30
CA LEU A 79 -11.81 -8.12 5.79
C LEU A 79 -12.86 -8.78 6.70
N ASP A 80 -13.76 -8.00 7.25
CA ASP A 80 -14.84 -8.45 8.15
C ASP A 80 -16.07 -8.90 7.35
N ARG A 81 -17.12 -9.31 8.07
CA ARG A 81 -18.40 -9.77 7.49
C ARG A 81 -19.13 -8.71 6.66
N CYS A 82 -18.90 -7.41 6.92
CA CYS A 82 -19.49 -6.33 6.10
C CYS A 82 -18.94 -6.31 4.67
N ASN A 83 -17.75 -6.85 4.43
CA ASN A 83 -17.15 -6.99 3.11
C ASN A 83 -17.22 -5.71 2.25
N SER A 84 -17.14 -4.52 2.85
CA SER A 84 -17.34 -3.26 2.15
C SER A 84 -16.30 -2.22 2.55
N VAL A 85 -16.04 -1.30 1.64
CA VAL A 85 -15.20 -0.13 1.85
C VAL A 85 -15.85 1.10 1.26
N TYR A 86 -15.74 2.23 1.96
CA TYR A 86 -16.19 3.52 1.51
C TYR A 86 -15.05 4.24 0.77
N LEU A 87 -15.32 4.70 -0.45
CA LEU A 87 -14.35 5.37 -1.31
C LEU A 87 -14.43 6.89 -1.18
N PRO A 88 -13.33 7.61 -1.47
CA PRO A 88 -13.31 9.09 -1.42
C PRO A 88 -14.31 9.77 -2.37
N ASN A 89 -14.76 9.09 -3.41
CA ASN A 89 -15.78 9.59 -4.33
C ASN A 89 -17.22 9.49 -3.79
N GLY A 90 -17.39 9.00 -2.55
CA GLY A 90 -18.71 8.81 -1.92
C GLY A 90 -19.38 7.46 -2.21
N GLU A 91 -18.74 6.60 -3.00
CA GLU A 91 -19.26 5.26 -3.32
C GLU A 91 -18.88 4.26 -2.21
N THR A 92 -19.81 3.34 -1.90
CA THR A 92 -19.51 2.17 -1.08
C THR A 92 -19.45 0.95 -1.99
N ILE A 93 -18.30 0.29 -2.02
CA ILE A 93 -18.14 -0.95 -2.79
C ILE A 93 -18.13 -2.17 -1.86
N HIS A 94 -18.66 -3.28 -2.34
CA HIS A 94 -18.63 -4.56 -1.67
C HIS A 94 -17.58 -5.46 -2.32
N ARG A 95 -16.86 -6.21 -1.48
CA ARG A 95 -15.87 -7.17 -1.95
C ARG A 95 -16.57 -8.29 -2.74
N HIS A 96 -16.10 -8.49 -3.98
CA HIS A 96 -16.56 -9.59 -4.80
C HIS A 96 -16.27 -10.95 -4.12
N PRO A 97 -17.14 -11.96 -4.21
CA PRO A 97 -16.94 -13.25 -3.56
C PRO A 97 -15.62 -13.95 -3.94
N ASP A 98 -15.18 -13.77 -5.18
CA ASP A 98 -13.94 -14.38 -5.69
C ASP A 98 -12.68 -13.63 -5.32
N THR A 99 -12.79 -12.43 -4.69
CA THR A 99 -11.61 -11.66 -4.29
C THR A 99 -10.84 -12.42 -3.21
N THR A 100 -9.59 -12.73 -3.51
CA THR A 100 -8.63 -13.28 -2.55
C THR A 100 -7.61 -12.22 -2.17
N ILE A 101 -7.46 -11.97 -0.87
CA ILE A 101 -6.50 -11.00 -0.35
C ILE A 101 -5.33 -11.77 0.27
N VAL A 102 -4.14 -11.51 -0.25
CA VAL A 102 -2.88 -12.10 0.22
C VAL A 102 -2.02 -10.97 0.80
N ILE A 103 -1.55 -11.14 2.02
CA ILE A 103 -0.62 -10.21 2.66
C ILE A 103 0.69 -10.93 2.87
N THR A 104 1.77 -10.35 2.34
CA THR A 104 3.13 -10.88 2.52
C THR A 104 3.97 -9.88 3.28
N THR A 105 4.68 -10.33 4.31
CA THR A 105 5.52 -9.46 5.14
C THR A 105 6.67 -10.23 5.76
N ASN A 106 7.75 -9.52 6.06
CA ASN A 106 8.84 -10.03 6.88
C ASN A 106 8.68 -9.53 8.32
N ASN A 107 8.81 -10.44 9.29
CA ASN A 107 8.68 -10.08 10.69
C ASN A 107 10.03 -9.64 11.33
N ASP A 108 11.15 -10.03 10.73
CA ASP A 108 12.49 -9.93 11.34
C ASP A 108 13.37 -8.84 10.69
N TYR A 109 12.81 -7.97 9.87
CA TYR A 109 13.59 -6.95 9.17
C TYR A 109 13.68 -5.65 9.99
N ALA A 110 14.84 -5.01 9.99
CA ALA A 110 15.03 -3.71 10.62
C ALA A 110 14.09 -2.68 10.02
N GLY A 111 13.25 -2.07 10.86
CA GLY A 111 12.22 -1.11 10.42
C GLY A 111 10.82 -1.69 10.21
N CYS A 112 10.66 -3.02 10.23
CA CYS A 112 9.34 -3.62 10.24
C CYS A 112 8.65 -3.36 11.59
N LYS A 113 7.41 -2.88 11.53
CA LYS A 113 6.53 -2.81 12.69
C LYS A 113 5.71 -4.10 12.76
N GLN A 114 5.33 -4.49 13.96
CA GLN A 114 4.41 -5.61 14.12
C GLN A 114 3.11 -5.30 13.40
N MET A 115 2.60 -6.27 12.64
CA MET A 115 1.29 -6.16 12.02
C MET A 115 0.21 -6.00 13.07
N ASN A 116 -0.75 -5.12 12.80
CA ASN A 116 -1.85 -4.88 13.72
C ASN A 116 -2.65 -6.16 13.94
N GLN A 117 -2.82 -6.54 15.21
CA GLN A 117 -3.57 -7.73 15.62
C GLN A 117 -5.01 -7.73 15.09
N SER A 118 -5.60 -6.54 14.90
CA SER A 118 -6.95 -6.43 14.33
C SER A 118 -7.02 -6.90 12.88
N VAL A 119 -5.94 -6.76 12.12
CA VAL A 119 -5.84 -7.26 10.74
C VAL A 119 -5.60 -8.77 10.76
N ILE A 120 -4.63 -9.23 11.57
CA ILE A 120 -4.28 -10.65 11.68
C ILE A 120 -5.49 -11.49 12.08
N SER A 121 -6.28 -11.03 13.06
CA SER A 121 -7.46 -11.75 13.55
C SER A 121 -8.59 -11.90 12.52
N ARG A 122 -8.53 -11.17 11.41
CA ARG A 122 -9.49 -11.22 10.30
C ARG A 122 -9.01 -12.06 9.13
N MET A 123 -7.76 -12.53 9.17
CA MET A 123 -7.23 -13.44 8.16
C MET A 123 -7.80 -14.85 8.36
N ASN A 124 -8.19 -15.47 7.26
CA ASN A 124 -8.69 -16.86 7.28
C ASN A 124 -7.55 -17.86 7.49
N LEU A 125 -6.35 -17.51 7.04
CA LEU A 125 -5.16 -18.35 7.13
C LEU A 125 -3.94 -17.47 7.35
N VAL A 126 -3.12 -17.84 8.32
CA VAL A 126 -1.80 -17.25 8.58
C VAL A 126 -0.77 -18.36 8.44
N ILE A 127 0.26 -18.13 7.64
CA ILE A 127 1.34 -19.10 7.40
C ILE A 127 2.65 -18.42 7.74
N ASP A 128 3.37 -18.99 8.68
CA ASP A 128 4.76 -18.64 8.93
C ASP A 128 5.65 -19.51 8.02
N LEU A 129 6.51 -18.85 7.24
CA LEU A 129 7.45 -19.52 6.37
C LEU A 129 8.82 -19.51 7.03
N ASP A 130 9.24 -20.67 7.49
CA ASP A 130 10.60 -20.87 8.00
C ASP A 130 11.66 -20.76 6.89
N GLU A 131 12.89 -20.43 7.29
CA GLU A 131 14.02 -20.53 6.36
C GLU A 131 14.14 -21.96 5.84
N PRO A 132 14.31 -22.17 4.54
CA PRO A 132 14.51 -23.50 3.98
C PRO A 132 15.79 -24.13 4.51
N ASP A 133 15.83 -25.45 4.55
CA ASP A 133 17.03 -26.19 4.93
C ASP A 133 18.20 -25.97 3.95
N GLU A 134 19.40 -26.41 4.34
CA GLU A 134 20.62 -26.21 3.53
C GLU A 134 20.49 -26.81 2.15
N ASP A 135 19.91 -28.01 2.03
CA ASP A 135 19.80 -28.71 0.75
C ASP A 135 18.87 -27.99 -0.19
N THR A 136 17.71 -27.55 0.29
CA THR A 136 16.74 -26.75 -0.48
C THR A 136 17.36 -25.41 -0.90
N GLN A 137 18.14 -24.76 -0.05
CA GLN A 137 18.83 -23.52 -0.41
C GLN A 137 19.85 -23.72 -1.53
N VAL A 138 20.63 -24.80 -1.45
CA VAL A 138 21.60 -25.16 -2.50
C VAL A 138 20.91 -25.47 -3.82
N GLU A 139 19.87 -26.31 -3.81
CA GLU A 139 19.10 -26.66 -5.00
C GLU A 139 18.49 -25.40 -5.65
N ARG A 140 17.91 -24.52 -4.88
CA ARG A 140 17.32 -23.26 -5.36
C ARG A 140 18.38 -22.34 -5.96
N ALA A 141 19.51 -22.16 -5.29
CA ALA A 141 20.61 -21.36 -5.80
C ALA A 141 21.14 -21.91 -7.13
N MET A 142 21.34 -23.21 -7.21
CA MET A 142 21.76 -23.89 -8.45
C MET A 142 20.72 -23.76 -9.57
N ALA A 143 19.45 -23.97 -9.27
CA ALA A 143 18.37 -23.88 -10.24
C ALA A 143 18.23 -22.47 -10.83
N VAL A 144 18.33 -21.43 -10.00
CA VAL A 144 18.19 -20.03 -10.43
C VAL A 144 19.42 -19.56 -11.22
N THR A 145 20.64 -19.97 -10.80
CA THR A 145 21.88 -19.49 -11.42
C THR A 145 22.36 -20.36 -12.57
N GLY A 146 21.92 -21.61 -12.65
CA GLY A 146 22.44 -22.61 -13.58
C GLY A 146 23.82 -23.15 -13.18
N CYS A 147 24.35 -22.83 -12.01
CA CYS A 147 25.61 -23.33 -11.50
C CYS A 147 25.55 -24.84 -11.28
N LYS A 148 26.57 -25.56 -11.74
CA LYS A 148 26.66 -27.02 -11.60
C LYS A 148 27.60 -27.50 -10.51
N ASP A 149 28.34 -26.57 -9.86
CA ASP A 149 29.27 -26.88 -8.78
C ASP A 149 28.57 -26.87 -7.41
N ALA A 150 27.86 -27.96 -7.14
CA ALA A 150 27.13 -28.13 -5.88
C ALA A 150 28.02 -28.03 -4.63
N LYS A 151 29.30 -28.41 -4.75
CA LYS A 151 30.23 -28.35 -3.61
C LYS A 151 30.53 -26.91 -3.20
N THR A 152 30.82 -26.07 -4.15
CA THR A 152 31.08 -24.64 -3.95
C THR A 152 29.81 -23.91 -3.49
N VAL A 153 28.67 -24.17 -4.15
CA VAL A 153 27.38 -23.54 -3.74
C VAL A 153 27.03 -23.92 -2.31
N ARG A 154 27.25 -25.19 -1.90
CA ARG A 154 27.02 -25.62 -0.51
C ARG A 154 27.92 -24.90 0.50
N LEU A 155 29.20 -24.68 0.16
CA LEU A 155 30.11 -23.91 1.00
C LEU A 155 29.62 -22.48 1.16
N MET A 156 29.24 -21.83 0.05
CA MET A 156 28.66 -20.47 0.08
C MET A 156 27.39 -20.39 0.92
N THR A 157 26.50 -21.36 0.79
CA THR A 157 25.26 -21.47 1.57
C THR A 157 25.57 -21.50 3.07
N ARG A 158 26.54 -22.31 3.49
CA ARG A 158 26.96 -22.38 4.90
C ARG A 158 27.53 -21.09 5.41
N ILE A 159 28.34 -20.39 4.61
CA ILE A 159 28.92 -19.10 4.99
C ILE A 159 27.79 -18.06 5.17
N VAL A 160 26.90 -17.93 4.19
CA VAL A 160 25.76 -16.99 4.26
C VAL A 160 24.89 -17.28 5.49
N LYS A 161 24.61 -18.57 5.75
CA LYS A 161 23.83 -18.98 6.92
C LYS A 161 24.55 -18.66 8.23
N SER A 162 25.85 -18.89 8.31
CA SER A 162 26.64 -18.55 9.49
C SER A 162 26.68 -17.03 9.74
N MET A 163 26.78 -16.24 8.66
CA MET A 163 26.72 -14.78 8.76
C MET A 163 25.34 -14.30 9.21
N ALA A 164 24.27 -14.90 8.70
CA ALA A 164 22.89 -14.56 9.12
C ALA A 164 22.69 -14.83 10.63
N VAL A 165 23.17 -15.97 11.13
CA VAL A 165 23.12 -16.29 12.56
C VAL A 165 23.94 -15.29 13.37
N TYR A 166 25.16 -14.98 12.93
CA TYR A 166 26.02 -14.00 13.60
C TYR A 166 25.38 -12.61 13.66
N CYS A 167 24.80 -12.12 12.55
CA CYS A 167 24.09 -10.84 12.52
C CYS A 167 22.92 -10.82 13.50
N ARG A 168 22.13 -11.90 13.54
CA ARG A 168 20.98 -12.03 14.46
C ARG A 168 21.43 -12.01 15.93
N GLU A 169 22.46 -12.78 16.30
CA GLU A 169 22.98 -12.85 17.66
C GLU A 169 23.60 -11.55 18.15
N ASN A 170 24.18 -10.76 17.22
CA ASN A 170 24.81 -9.49 17.55
C ASN A 170 23.92 -8.25 17.25
N LEU A 171 22.64 -8.46 16.98
CA LEU A 171 21.67 -7.39 16.68
C LEU A 171 22.12 -6.46 15.55
N ILE A 172 22.83 -7.00 14.55
CA ILE A 172 23.25 -6.28 13.36
C ILE A 172 22.07 -6.23 12.39
N THR A 173 21.47 -5.06 12.24
CA THR A 173 20.21 -4.88 11.50
C THR A 173 20.40 -4.51 10.03
N ASP A 174 21.59 -4.09 9.64
CA ASP A 174 21.97 -3.70 8.27
C ASP A 174 22.71 -4.81 7.50
N GLY A 175 22.91 -5.95 8.12
CA GLY A 175 23.50 -7.14 7.50
C GLY A 175 22.49 -7.89 6.62
N CYS A 176 22.65 -7.82 5.31
CA CYS A 176 21.86 -8.60 4.37
C CYS A 176 22.49 -9.97 4.16
N CYS A 177 21.94 -11.01 4.79
CA CYS A 177 22.43 -12.38 4.68
C CYS A 177 21.26 -13.32 4.42
N GLY A 178 20.89 -13.51 3.15
CA GLY A 178 19.76 -14.33 2.80
C GLY A 178 19.92 -15.02 1.44
N MET A 179 18.82 -15.55 0.94
CA MET A 179 18.80 -16.28 -0.33
C MET A 179 19.16 -15.41 -1.53
N ARG A 180 18.84 -14.10 -1.49
CA ARG A 180 19.18 -13.15 -2.57
C ARG A 180 20.70 -12.96 -2.65
N GLU A 181 21.34 -12.77 -1.52
CA GLU A 181 22.78 -12.57 -1.42
C GLU A 181 23.53 -13.85 -1.85
N LEU A 182 23.03 -15.04 -1.44
CA LEU A 182 23.56 -16.31 -1.90
C LEU A 182 23.51 -16.43 -3.42
N ILE A 183 22.35 -16.16 -4.03
CA ILE A 183 22.19 -16.22 -5.48
C ILE A 183 23.14 -15.24 -6.18
N SER A 184 23.21 -14.00 -5.71
CA SER A 184 24.11 -12.97 -6.28
C SER A 184 25.57 -13.38 -6.16
N TRP A 185 25.94 -13.98 -5.05
CA TRP A 185 27.32 -14.46 -4.84
C TRP A 185 27.66 -15.64 -5.76
N VAL A 186 26.75 -16.59 -5.93
CA VAL A 186 26.91 -17.70 -6.89
C VAL A 186 27.02 -17.19 -8.32
N GLN A 187 26.21 -16.20 -8.71
CA GLN A 187 26.33 -15.56 -10.03
C GLN A 187 27.70 -14.90 -10.22
N SER A 188 28.19 -14.19 -9.23
CA SER A 188 29.52 -13.57 -9.24
C SER A 188 30.64 -14.62 -9.36
N TYR A 189 30.52 -15.72 -8.62
CA TYR A 189 31.44 -16.86 -8.73
C TYR A 189 31.48 -17.46 -10.14
N MET A 190 30.32 -17.62 -10.79
CA MET A 190 30.27 -18.15 -12.16
C MET A 190 30.98 -17.25 -13.18
N VAL A 191 30.99 -15.95 -12.94
CA VAL A 191 31.69 -14.98 -13.81
C VAL A 191 33.20 -14.92 -13.51
N CYS A 192 33.55 -14.90 -12.23
CA CYS A 192 34.95 -14.69 -11.81
C CYS A 192 35.76 -15.97 -11.67
N GLY A 193 35.12 -17.14 -11.55
CA GLY A 193 35.78 -18.45 -11.38
C GLY A 193 36.48 -18.60 -10.03
N ALA A 194 36.29 -17.69 -9.10
CA ALA A 194 36.93 -17.71 -7.78
C ALA A 194 35.95 -17.25 -6.70
N ILE A 195 36.01 -17.92 -5.54
CA ILE A 195 35.36 -17.43 -4.30
C ILE A 195 36.28 -16.33 -3.76
N ARG A 196 36.00 -15.08 -4.14
CA ARG A 196 36.66 -13.91 -3.54
C ARG A 196 35.63 -13.09 -2.80
N GLU A 197 36.09 -12.50 -1.70
CA GLU A 197 35.33 -11.57 -0.87
C GLU A 197 34.79 -10.37 -1.65
#